data_d84e0eec011a4f2509e4fe4a316017f0
#
_entry.id   d84e0eec011a4f2509e4fe4a316017f0
#
_cell.length_a   1.000
_cell.length_b   1.000
_cell.length_c   1.000
_cell.angle_alpha   90.00
_cell.angle_beta   90.00
_cell.angle_gamma   90.00
#
_symmetry.space_group_name_H-M   'P 1'
#
loop_
_entity.id
_entity.type
_entity.pdbx_description
1 polymer ?
#
loop_
_entity_poly.entity_id
_entity_poly.type
_entity_poly.pdbx_seq_one_letter_code
_entity_poly.pdbx_strand_id
1 'polypeptide(L)'
;MHRPKGRRRLAVVRDRLGVARAAQLVPVVAFAFACTRTPTRALGPIGARVENDTASLLSAARIAALPPADAKRWRAYVERSNRLRRADQDSMARELKRVERDRMTPAPDTRRSFSIADGVQAAARLDDDSLRAFVATVLSFQTPSGGWSKHVDYAKGPRRTGESYFSETDRWQYIPTIDNDATIAQLRLIAGAYARLHDERWRDAFRRGVDYLFAAQMPNGCWAQVFPLQGGYHDAVTFNDDAIVNVLRFLQSADDTALWGRERSTMASARVADGIGCILRSQARVHGRLTVWAQQHDPLNLAPASARSYELPGLSGRESASIMRLLMDVETPRDSLVAAVHAAADWFRAHEIRGYDYVPLKGLVANPKAQPLWARLTDLETDRPIFANRDGVKLYDYERLTDRRTGYGWYSREPAAALVHYEQWSRRHPLSSGIHQGWTRPARFWAPVWPRSATR
;
A
#
# COMPACT_ATOMS: atom_id res chain seq x y z
N MET A 1 62.37 -21.78 16.51
CA MET A 1 62.73 -22.02 17.93
C MET A 1 61.48 -21.88 18.80
N HIS A 2 61.17 -22.97 19.47
CA HIS A 2 60.42 -23.18 20.69
C HIS A 2 58.93 -22.77 20.82
N ARG A 3 58.10 -23.81 20.72
CA ARG A 3 56.90 -24.09 21.55
C ARG A 3 57.34 -24.43 22.99
N PRO A 4 56.49 -24.63 24.06
CA PRO A 4 55.08 -25.10 24.08
C PRO A 4 54.23 -24.70 25.32
N LYS A 5 52.95 -25.06 25.26
CA LYS A 5 52.05 -25.72 26.24
C LYS A 5 51.60 -25.07 27.56
N GLY A 6 50.31 -25.19 27.83
CA GLY A 6 49.73 -25.10 29.17
C GLY A 6 48.20 -25.28 29.22
N ARG A 7 47.68 -26.50 29.12
CA ARG A 7 46.34 -26.88 29.57
C ARG A 7 46.28 -26.91 31.09
N ARG A 8 45.23 -26.44 31.71
CA ARG A 8 44.79 -26.87 33.04
C ARG A 8 43.27 -27.07 33.08
N ARG A 9 42.89 -28.31 33.35
CA ARG A 9 41.60 -28.76 33.87
C ARG A 9 41.64 -28.67 35.39
N LEU A 10 40.50 -28.34 36.01
CA LEU A 10 40.16 -28.67 37.41
C LEU A 10 38.64 -28.73 37.44
N ALA A 11 38.00 -29.85 37.60
CA ALA A 11 37.81 -30.74 38.74
C ALA A 11 36.64 -30.25 39.63
N VAL A 12 35.66 -31.14 39.63
CA VAL A 12 34.37 -31.17 40.37
C VAL A 12 34.64 -31.28 41.87
N VAL A 13 33.90 -30.52 42.67
CA VAL A 13 33.60 -30.85 44.06
C VAL A 13 32.10 -30.77 44.31
N ARG A 14 31.51 -31.89 44.63
CA ARG A 14 30.21 -32.05 45.26
C ARG A 14 30.34 -31.75 46.75
N ASP A 15 29.48 -30.96 47.29
CA ASP A 15 29.14 -31.09 48.71
C ASP A 15 27.64 -30.94 48.94
N ARG A 16 27.09 -31.90 49.65
CA ARG A 16 25.70 -31.98 50.08
C ARG A 16 25.58 -31.30 51.46
N LEU A 17 24.64 -30.37 51.58
CA LEU A 17 23.98 -30.15 52.88
C LEU A 17 22.52 -29.74 52.66
N GLY A 18 21.63 -30.59 53.14
CA GLY A 18 20.20 -30.40 53.09
C GLY A 18 19.74 -29.36 54.17
N VAL A 19 18.88 -28.46 53.76
CA VAL A 19 18.01 -27.75 54.70
C VAL A 19 16.61 -27.72 54.08
N ALA A 20 15.71 -28.43 54.75
CA ALA A 20 14.29 -28.39 54.46
C ALA A 20 13.74 -26.98 54.71
N ARG A 21 13.15 -26.35 53.74
CA ARG A 21 12.28 -25.16 53.92
C ARG A 21 10.90 -25.43 53.35
N ALA A 22 9.93 -25.24 54.26
CA ALA A 22 8.53 -25.40 54.01
C ALA A 22 8.06 -24.59 52.79
N ALA A 23 7.39 -25.26 51.85
CA ALA A 23 6.72 -24.64 50.72
C ALA A 23 5.43 -23.96 51.19
N GLN A 24 5.39 -22.63 51.23
CA GLN A 24 4.16 -21.88 51.22
C GLN A 24 3.59 -21.87 49.81
N LEU A 25 2.48 -22.58 49.62
CA LEU A 25 1.67 -22.53 48.43
C LEU A 25 1.00 -21.14 48.31
N VAL A 26 1.51 -20.28 47.46
CA VAL A 26 0.81 -19.11 46.98
C VAL A 26 -0.09 -19.55 45.83
N PRO A 27 -1.42 -19.33 45.88
CA PRO A 27 -2.28 -19.66 44.76
C PRO A 27 -1.97 -18.72 43.61
N VAL A 28 -1.39 -19.25 42.53
CA VAL A 28 -1.31 -18.57 41.25
C VAL A 28 -2.72 -18.50 40.68
N VAL A 29 -3.36 -17.37 40.85
CA VAL A 29 -4.59 -17.05 40.10
C VAL A 29 -4.19 -16.87 38.65
N ALA A 30 -4.37 -17.90 37.86
CA ALA A 30 -4.25 -17.85 36.41
C ALA A 30 -5.39 -16.95 35.89
N PHE A 31 -5.09 -15.70 35.59
CA PHE A 31 -5.95 -14.89 34.75
C PHE A 31 -5.90 -15.51 33.35
N ALA A 32 -6.89 -16.34 33.07
CA ALA A 32 -7.20 -16.74 31.70
C ALA A 32 -7.64 -15.45 30.97
N PHE A 33 -6.73 -14.83 30.23
CA PHE A 33 -7.09 -13.90 29.18
C PHE A 33 -7.91 -14.70 28.16
N ALA A 34 -9.23 -14.69 28.35
CA ALA A 34 -10.16 -15.06 27.30
C ALA A 34 -9.91 -14.07 26.17
N CYS A 35 -9.07 -14.47 25.20
CA CYS A 35 -9.08 -13.88 23.88
C CYS A 35 -10.50 -14.09 23.35
N THR A 36 -11.38 -13.14 23.57
CA THR A 36 -12.64 -13.06 22.84
C THR A 36 -12.26 -12.87 21.38
N ARG A 37 -12.05 -13.98 20.69
CA ARG A 37 -12.06 -14.00 19.23
C ARG A 37 -13.39 -13.39 18.85
N THR A 38 -13.38 -12.18 18.29
CA THR A 38 -14.50 -11.65 17.55
C THR A 38 -14.98 -12.77 16.64
N PRO A 39 -16.27 -13.13 16.64
CA PRO A 39 -16.74 -14.23 15.82
C PRO A 39 -16.33 -13.94 14.37
N THR A 40 -15.40 -14.73 13.85
CA THR A 40 -15.05 -14.69 12.45
C THR A 40 -16.32 -15.06 11.72
N ARG A 41 -16.94 -14.08 11.08
CA ARG A 41 -18.08 -14.29 10.16
C ARG A 41 -17.72 -15.47 9.27
N ALA A 42 -18.60 -16.45 9.17
CA ALA A 42 -18.33 -17.68 8.43
C ALA A 42 -17.75 -17.33 7.05
N LEU A 43 -16.57 -17.88 6.77
CA LEU A 43 -15.87 -17.62 5.53
C LEU A 43 -16.69 -18.21 4.40
N GLY A 44 -17.05 -17.37 3.42
CA GLY A 44 -17.68 -17.83 2.21
C GLY A 44 -16.79 -18.80 1.41
N PRO A 45 -17.27 -19.41 0.34
CA PRO A 45 -16.47 -20.30 -0.51
C PRO A 45 -15.22 -19.58 -1.02
N ILE A 46 -14.17 -20.35 -1.35
CA ILE A 46 -12.89 -19.85 -1.84
C ILE A 46 -13.09 -18.73 -2.86
N GLY A 47 -12.50 -17.55 -2.60
CA GLY A 47 -12.59 -16.38 -3.46
C GLY A 47 -13.99 -15.75 -3.54
N ALA A 48 -14.89 -16.06 -2.60
CA ALA A 48 -16.14 -15.35 -2.51
C ALA A 48 -15.91 -13.86 -2.34
N ARG A 49 -16.68 -13.06 -3.09
CA ARG A 49 -16.67 -11.60 -2.95
C ARG A 49 -17.07 -11.26 -1.52
N VAL A 50 -16.31 -10.39 -0.88
CA VAL A 50 -16.71 -9.79 0.40
C VAL A 50 -17.87 -8.85 0.08
N GLU A 51 -19.09 -9.25 0.37
CA GLU A 51 -20.22 -8.34 0.38
C GLU A 51 -20.08 -7.47 1.62
N ASN A 52 -19.75 -6.19 1.41
CA ASN A 52 -19.99 -5.20 2.43
C ASN A 52 -21.48 -4.88 2.39
N ASP A 53 -22.07 -4.74 3.56
CA ASP A 53 -23.50 -4.37 3.73
C ASP A 53 -23.80 -2.95 3.21
N THR A 54 -22.78 -2.20 2.85
CA THR A 54 -22.87 -0.94 2.12
C THR A 54 -22.67 -1.17 0.64
N ALA A 55 -23.46 -0.52 -0.18
CA ALA A 55 -23.46 -0.66 -1.63
C ALA A 55 -22.05 -0.81 -2.21
N SER A 56 -21.82 -1.87 -2.98
CA SER A 56 -20.56 -2.07 -3.71
C SER A 56 -20.23 -0.82 -4.52
N LEU A 57 -18.97 -0.34 -4.43
CA LEU A 57 -18.49 0.82 -5.18
C LEU A 57 -18.76 0.68 -6.69
N LEU A 58 -18.73 -0.54 -7.21
CA LEU A 58 -18.98 -0.89 -8.62
C LEU A 58 -20.25 -1.72 -8.77
N SER A 59 -21.33 -1.38 -8.06
CA SER A 59 -22.63 -2.06 -8.22
C SER A 59 -23.20 -1.83 -9.62
N ALA A 60 -24.02 -2.80 -10.09
CA ALA A 60 -24.68 -2.71 -11.39
C ALA A 60 -25.54 -1.44 -11.51
N ALA A 61 -26.23 -1.05 -10.42
CA ALA A 61 -27.05 0.16 -10.39
C ALA A 61 -26.23 1.43 -10.56
N ARG A 62 -25.10 1.56 -9.84
CA ARG A 62 -24.21 2.72 -9.98
C ARG A 62 -23.61 2.81 -11.38
N ILE A 63 -23.19 1.68 -11.95
CA ILE A 63 -22.66 1.63 -13.32
C ILE A 63 -23.74 1.99 -14.34
N ALA A 64 -24.99 1.53 -14.15
CA ALA A 64 -26.08 1.84 -15.05
C ALA A 64 -26.46 3.34 -15.06
N ALA A 65 -26.20 4.05 -13.97
CA ALA A 65 -26.44 5.49 -13.87
C ALA A 65 -25.41 6.37 -14.63
N LEU A 66 -24.31 5.76 -15.12
CA LEU A 66 -23.31 6.47 -15.91
C LEU A 66 -23.81 6.74 -17.35
N PRO A 67 -23.20 7.71 -18.08
CA PRO A 67 -23.41 7.84 -19.51
C PRO A 67 -23.22 6.50 -20.24
N PRO A 68 -24.02 6.18 -21.28
CA PRO A 68 -24.04 4.84 -21.90
C PRO A 68 -22.68 4.29 -22.32
N ALA A 69 -21.81 5.15 -22.86
CA ALA A 69 -20.45 4.76 -23.27
C ALA A 69 -19.57 4.37 -22.05
N ASP A 70 -19.66 5.11 -20.96
CA ASP A 70 -18.93 4.82 -19.72
C ASP A 70 -19.49 3.58 -19.05
N ALA A 71 -20.80 3.45 -18.95
CA ALA A 71 -21.46 2.25 -18.44
C ALA A 71 -21.03 0.99 -19.18
N LYS A 72 -20.89 1.06 -20.52
CA LYS A 72 -20.39 -0.07 -21.33
C LYS A 72 -18.95 -0.44 -20.95
N ARG A 73 -18.04 0.57 -20.82
CA ARG A 73 -16.64 0.33 -20.44
C ARG A 73 -16.52 -0.27 -19.05
N TRP A 74 -17.27 0.25 -18.08
CA TRP A 74 -17.27 -0.25 -16.71
C TRP A 74 -17.84 -1.67 -16.59
N ARG A 75 -18.92 -1.99 -17.30
CA ARG A 75 -19.43 -3.37 -17.37
C ARG A 75 -18.37 -4.33 -17.91
N ALA A 76 -17.73 -3.99 -19.02
CA ALA A 76 -16.66 -4.81 -19.60
C ALA A 76 -15.48 -5.02 -18.64
N TYR A 77 -15.13 -3.99 -17.83
CA TYR A 77 -14.10 -4.09 -16.79
C TYR A 77 -14.50 -5.08 -15.69
N VAL A 78 -15.71 -4.97 -15.14
CA VAL A 78 -16.24 -5.88 -14.11
C VAL A 78 -16.35 -7.31 -14.65
N GLU A 79 -16.81 -7.50 -15.88
CA GLU A 79 -16.86 -8.82 -16.53
C GLU A 79 -15.48 -9.44 -16.69
N ARG A 80 -14.47 -8.66 -17.12
CA ARG A 80 -13.08 -9.11 -17.20
C ARG A 80 -12.57 -9.54 -15.82
N SER A 81 -12.79 -8.74 -14.79
CA SER A 81 -12.45 -9.08 -13.41
C SER A 81 -13.10 -10.40 -12.98
N ASN A 82 -14.39 -10.56 -13.25
CA ASN A 82 -15.11 -11.78 -12.89
C ASN A 82 -14.60 -13.03 -13.63
N ARG A 83 -14.20 -12.90 -14.90
CA ARG A 83 -13.58 -14.02 -15.65
C ARG A 83 -12.25 -14.43 -15.02
N LEU A 84 -11.37 -13.48 -14.72
CA LEU A 84 -10.06 -13.77 -14.11
C LEU A 84 -10.22 -14.36 -12.72
N ARG A 85 -11.14 -13.84 -11.90
CA ARG A 85 -11.45 -14.41 -10.60
C ARG A 85 -11.89 -15.86 -10.69
N ARG A 86 -12.79 -16.19 -11.61
CA ARG A 86 -13.20 -17.58 -11.83
C ARG A 86 -12.03 -18.46 -12.26
N ALA A 87 -11.18 -17.98 -13.17
CA ALA A 87 -10.01 -18.73 -13.60
C ALA A 87 -9.06 -19.05 -12.44
N ASP A 88 -8.82 -18.09 -11.53
CA ASP A 88 -8.03 -18.30 -10.32
C ASP A 88 -8.69 -19.33 -9.39
N GLN A 89 -9.99 -19.20 -9.14
CA GLN A 89 -10.77 -20.13 -8.31
C GLN A 89 -10.75 -21.55 -8.88
N ASP A 90 -11.01 -21.71 -10.18
CA ASP A 90 -11.01 -23.00 -10.86
C ASP A 90 -9.63 -23.67 -10.82
N SER A 91 -8.56 -22.87 -10.92
CA SER A 91 -7.19 -23.38 -10.79
C SER A 91 -6.93 -23.96 -9.41
N MET A 92 -7.30 -23.23 -8.35
CA MET A 92 -7.17 -23.71 -6.98
C MET A 92 -8.06 -24.92 -6.69
N ALA A 93 -9.30 -24.93 -7.20
CA ALA A 93 -10.20 -26.08 -7.05
C ALA A 93 -9.62 -27.35 -7.69
N ARG A 94 -8.99 -27.23 -8.86
CA ARG A 94 -8.28 -28.37 -9.48
C ARG A 94 -7.11 -28.84 -8.66
N GLU A 95 -6.34 -27.92 -8.03
CA GLU A 95 -5.25 -28.30 -7.12
C GLU A 95 -5.76 -29.05 -5.89
N LEU A 96 -6.80 -28.54 -5.23
CA LEU A 96 -7.43 -29.15 -4.07
C LEU A 96 -7.90 -30.57 -4.36
N LYS A 97 -8.53 -30.78 -5.53
CA LYS A 97 -8.96 -32.12 -5.97
C LYS A 97 -7.76 -33.08 -6.12
N ARG A 98 -6.60 -32.60 -6.62
CA ARG A 98 -5.39 -33.43 -6.78
C ARG A 98 -4.79 -33.88 -5.46
N VAL A 99 -4.92 -33.06 -4.40
CA VAL A 99 -4.38 -33.36 -3.06
C VAL A 99 -5.44 -33.84 -2.07
N GLU A 100 -6.67 -34.11 -2.56
CA GLU A 100 -7.78 -34.62 -1.78
C GLU A 100 -8.09 -33.78 -0.53
N ARG A 101 -8.15 -32.44 -0.71
CA ARG A 101 -8.41 -31.47 0.36
C ARG A 101 -9.63 -30.61 0.04
N ASP A 102 -10.31 -30.14 1.10
CA ASP A 102 -11.46 -29.26 1.01
C ASP A 102 -11.09 -27.78 1.01
N ARG A 103 -9.89 -27.45 1.47
CA ARG A 103 -9.40 -26.07 1.59
C ARG A 103 -7.90 -25.95 1.36
N MET A 104 -7.49 -24.77 0.91
CA MET A 104 -6.08 -24.40 0.83
C MET A 104 -5.48 -24.25 2.22
N THR A 105 -4.19 -24.62 2.39
CA THR A 105 -3.40 -24.15 3.52
C THR A 105 -2.97 -22.70 3.27
N PRO A 106 -2.90 -21.82 4.30
CA PRO A 106 -2.38 -20.47 4.12
C PRO A 106 -0.96 -20.46 3.56
N ALA A 107 -0.64 -19.50 2.72
CA ALA A 107 0.74 -19.22 2.35
C ALA A 107 1.56 -18.83 3.59
N PRO A 108 2.87 -19.07 3.62
CA PRO A 108 3.73 -18.58 4.68
C PRO A 108 3.62 -17.06 4.80
N ASP A 109 3.43 -16.57 6.04
CA ASP A 109 3.21 -15.15 6.33
C ASP A 109 4.46 -14.49 6.89
N THR A 110 4.67 -13.23 6.49
CA THR A 110 5.65 -12.33 7.10
C THR A 110 5.02 -10.97 7.37
N ARG A 111 5.40 -10.36 8.51
CA ARG A 111 4.94 -9.01 8.86
C ARG A 111 5.53 -7.93 7.95
N ARG A 112 6.65 -8.21 7.31
CA ARG A 112 7.33 -7.32 6.38
C ARG A 112 6.99 -7.72 4.95
N SER A 113 6.39 -6.80 4.18
CA SER A 113 6.19 -6.98 2.75
C SER A 113 7.53 -7.09 2.02
N PHE A 114 7.57 -7.91 0.97
CA PHE A 114 8.66 -7.91 0.00
C PHE A 114 8.59 -6.63 -0.82
N SER A 115 9.54 -5.73 -0.59
CA SER A 115 9.52 -4.38 -1.18
C SER A 115 10.17 -4.34 -2.56
N ILE A 116 9.93 -3.25 -3.31
CA ILE A 116 10.62 -2.97 -4.58
C ILE A 116 12.14 -2.97 -4.38
N ALA A 117 12.63 -2.39 -3.27
CA ALA A 117 14.05 -2.38 -2.97
C ALA A 117 14.60 -3.80 -2.73
N ASP A 118 13.85 -4.68 -2.04
CA ASP A 118 14.25 -6.07 -1.84
C ASP A 118 14.36 -6.81 -3.19
N GLY A 119 13.42 -6.60 -4.12
CA GLY A 119 13.44 -7.20 -5.46
C GLY A 119 14.66 -6.78 -6.27
N VAL A 120 14.96 -5.48 -6.30
CA VAL A 120 16.13 -4.93 -6.99
C VAL A 120 17.43 -5.42 -6.36
N GLN A 121 17.54 -5.44 -5.03
CA GLN A 121 18.73 -5.90 -4.32
C GLN A 121 18.97 -7.41 -4.50
N ALA A 122 17.93 -8.23 -4.47
CA ALA A 122 18.06 -9.67 -4.70
C ALA A 122 18.61 -9.94 -6.12
N ALA A 123 18.07 -9.29 -7.13
CA ALA A 123 18.56 -9.41 -8.50
C ALA A 123 20.02 -8.97 -8.67
N ALA A 124 20.47 -7.96 -7.91
CA ALA A 124 21.82 -7.41 -8.02
C ALA A 124 22.88 -8.16 -7.20
N ARG A 125 22.51 -8.75 -6.04
CA ARG A 125 23.48 -9.23 -5.03
C ARG A 125 23.54 -10.74 -4.88
N LEU A 126 22.49 -11.50 -5.20
CA LEU A 126 22.53 -12.95 -5.14
C LEU A 126 23.47 -13.50 -6.23
N ASP A 127 24.19 -14.59 -5.93
CA ASP A 127 24.85 -15.38 -6.95
C ASP A 127 23.83 -16.02 -7.90
N ASP A 128 24.28 -16.56 -9.04
CA ASP A 128 23.38 -17.02 -10.09
C ASP A 128 22.48 -18.19 -9.64
N ASP A 129 23.00 -19.12 -8.87
CA ASP A 129 22.23 -20.29 -8.41
C ASP A 129 21.20 -19.87 -7.34
N SER A 130 21.61 -19.05 -6.37
CA SER A 130 20.73 -18.46 -5.37
C SER A 130 19.64 -17.60 -6.02
N LEU A 131 19.99 -16.81 -7.06
CA LEU A 131 19.02 -16.00 -7.80
C LEU A 131 18.01 -16.88 -8.54
N ARG A 132 18.48 -17.96 -9.21
CA ARG A 132 17.58 -18.92 -9.89
C ARG A 132 16.60 -19.55 -8.91
N ALA A 133 17.09 -20.03 -7.74
CA ALA A 133 16.26 -20.64 -6.70
C ALA A 133 15.24 -19.63 -6.12
N PHE A 134 15.68 -18.43 -5.87
CA PHE A 134 14.81 -17.39 -5.32
C PHE A 134 13.73 -16.94 -6.33
N VAL A 135 14.08 -16.70 -7.58
CA VAL A 135 13.10 -16.37 -8.64
C VAL A 135 12.11 -17.51 -8.83
N ALA A 136 12.57 -18.79 -8.85
CA ALA A 136 11.67 -19.94 -8.92
C ALA A 136 10.67 -19.97 -7.77
N THR A 137 11.13 -19.63 -6.55
CA THR A 137 10.26 -19.51 -5.38
C THR A 137 9.21 -18.41 -5.59
N VAL A 138 9.61 -17.21 -5.98
CA VAL A 138 8.70 -16.07 -6.21
C VAL A 138 7.69 -16.40 -7.32
N LEU A 139 8.14 -17.03 -8.41
CA LEU A 139 7.26 -17.43 -9.52
C LEU A 139 6.23 -18.46 -9.11
N SER A 140 6.53 -19.35 -8.16
CA SER A 140 5.57 -20.35 -7.67
C SER A 140 4.34 -19.70 -6.99
N PHE A 141 4.45 -18.45 -6.55
CA PHE A 141 3.37 -17.65 -5.97
C PHE A 141 2.71 -16.69 -6.97
N GLN A 142 3.08 -16.73 -8.26
CA GLN A 142 2.34 -15.98 -9.27
C GLN A 142 0.95 -16.57 -9.45
N THR A 143 -0.09 -15.76 -9.23
CA THR A 143 -1.48 -16.21 -9.40
C THR A 143 -1.77 -16.54 -10.88
N PRO A 144 -2.76 -17.37 -11.17
CA PRO A 144 -3.17 -17.63 -12.58
C PRO A 144 -3.56 -16.35 -13.34
N SER A 145 -4.11 -15.34 -12.64
CA SER A 145 -4.40 -14.00 -13.23
C SER A 145 -3.14 -13.15 -13.50
N GLY A 146 -1.97 -13.56 -13.01
CA GLY A 146 -0.66 -12.99 -13.36
C GLY A 146 0.01 -12.14 -12.30
N GLY A 147 -0.69 -11.65 -11.28
CA GLY A 147 -0.12 -10.83 -10.20
C GLY A 147 0.38 -11.63 -9.00
N TRP A 148 0.80 -10.95 -7.95
CA TRP A 148 1.25 -11.53 -6.69
C TRP A 148 0.52 -10.91 -5.51
N SER A 149 0.38 -11.70 -4.45
CA SER A 149 -0.14 -11.25 -3.16
C SER A 149 0.96 -10.61 -2.32
N LYS A 150 0.57 -9.81 -1.32
CA LYS A 150 1.48 -9.23 -0.34
C LYS A 150 1.74 -10.18 0.84
N HIS A 151 2.77 -9.88 1.64
CA HIS A 151 3.12 -10.54 2.91
C HIS A 151 3.46 -12.03 2.79
N VAL A 152 3.76 -12.53 1.61
CA VAL A 152 4.26 -13.91 1.44
C VAL A 152 5.72 -13.99 1.88
N ASP A 153 6.03 -14.94 2.78
CA ASP A 153 7.40 -15.21 3.24
C ASP A 153 8.12 -16.15 2.27
N TYR A 154 8.78 -15.58 1.28
CA TYR A 154 9.55 -16.35 0.28
C TYR A 154 10.75 -17.10 0.86
N ALA A 155 11.22 -16.80 2.09
CA ALA A 155 12.28 -17.52 2.76
C ALA A 155 11.85 -18.94 3.19
N LYS A 156 10.55 -19.22 3.21
CA LYS A 156 10.00 -20.55 3.49
C LYS A 156 10.03 -21.51 2.29
N GLY A 157 10.50 -21.02 1.15
CA GLY A 157 10.63 -21.81 -0.08
C GLY A 157 9.40 -21.71 -1.00
N PRO A 158 9.38 -22.53 -2.08
CA PRO A 158 8.35 -22.44 -3.10
C PRO A 158 6.97 -22.89 -2.59
N ARG A 159 5.93 -22.28 -3.19
CA ARG A 159 4.53 -22.67 -2.98
C ARG A 159 4.29 -24.12 -3.32
N ARG A 160 3.56 -24.81 -2.47
CA ARG A 160 3.18 -26.22 -2.64
C ARG A 160 1.79 -26.34 -3.23
N THR A 161 1.52 -27.45 -3.90
CA THR A 161 0.16 -27.77 -4.39
C THR A 161 -0.81 -27.81 -3.22
N GLY A 162 -1.95 -27.13 -3.34
CA GLY A 162 -2.93 -26.99 -2.26
C GLY A 162 -2.58 -25.92 -1.21
N GLU A 163 -1.52 -25.12 -1.43
CA GLU A 163 -1.21 -23.93 -0.65
C GLU A 163 -1.81 -22.69 -1.31
N SER A 164 -2.24 -21.71 -0.50
CA SER A 164 -2.77 -20.43 -0.95
C SER A 164 -1.68 -19.57 -1.59
N TYR A 165 -2.09 -18.63 -2.44
CA TYR A 165 -1.24 -17.54 -2.93
C TYR A 165 -1.21 -16.36 -1.96
N PHE A 166 -2.06 -16.35 -0.93
CA PHE A 166 -2.28 -15.27 0.01
C PHE A 166 -2.12 -15.74 1.45
N SER A 167 -1.51 -14.94 2.31
CA SER A 167 -1.15 -15.32 3.68
C SER A 167 -2.09 -14.76 4.76
N GLU A 168 -2.74 -13.62 4.52
CA GLU A 168 -3.44 -12.88 5.58
C GLU A 168 -4.76 -13.53 6.03
N THR A 169 -5.52 -14.16 5.14
CA THR A 169 -6.79 -14.81 5.48
C THR A 169 -7.13 -15.98 4.55
N ASP A 170 -7.83 -16.98 5.06
CA ASP A 170 -8.37 -18.09 4.28
C ASP A 170 -9.38 -17.64 3.21
N ARG A 171 -9.91 -16.42 3.36
CA ARG A 171 -10.96 -15.88 2.48
C ARG A 171 -10.42 -15.49 1.12
N TRP A 172 -9.14 -15.05 1.06
CA TRP A 172 -8.55 -14.40 -0.11
C TRP A 172 -7.33 -15.13 -0.63
N GLN A 173 -7.51 -16.41 -0.86
CA GLN A 173 -6.42 -17.36 -1.12
C GLN A 173 -5.65 -17.13 -2.42
N TYR A 174 -6.18 -16.32 -3.33
CA TYR A 174 -5.55 -16.02 -4.64
C TYR A 174 -5.34 -14.53 -4.90
N ILE A 175 -5.61 -13.65 -3.95
CA ILE A 175 -5.74 -12.21 -4.19
C ILE A 175 -4.41 -11.53 -4.56
N PRO A 176 -4.14 -11.26 -5.84
CA PRO A 176 -3.03 -10.42 -6.24
C PRO A 176 -3.38 -8.95 -6.01
N THR A 177 -2.36 -8.12 -5.76
CA THR A 177 -2.53 -6.73 -5.35
C THR A 177 -1.37 -5.86 -5.84
N ILE A 178 -1.59 -4.54 -5.85
CA ILE A 178 -0.54 -3.53 -6.01
C ILE A 178 -0.20 -2.83 -4.69
N ASP A 179 -0.83 -3.25 -3.59
CA ASP A 179 -0.63 -2.70 -2.25
C ASP A 179 0.70 -3.18 -1.64
N ASN A 180 1.33 -2.34 -0.82
CA ASN A 180 2.60 -2.65 -0.14
C ASN A 180 3.68 -3.21 -1.09
N ASP A 181 3.87 -2.59 -2.25
CA ASP A 181 4.82 -2.96 -3.30
C ASP A 181 4.54 -4.30 -4.01
N ALA A 182 3.53 -5.06 -3.61
CA ALA A 182 3.24 -6.36 -4.22
C ALA A 182 2.99 -6.22 -5.73
N THR A 183 3.27 -7.27 -6.47
CA THR A 183 3.33 -7.36 -7.92
C THR A 183 4.50 -6.54 -8.52
N ILE A 184 4.68 -5.28 -8.14
CA ILE A 184 5.77 -4.44 -8.67
C ILE A 184 7.14 -4.93 -8.18
N ALA A 185 7.27 -5.29 -6.92
CA ALA A 185 8.52 -5.82 -6.35
C ALA A 185 8.95 -7.12 -7.05
N GLN A 186 8.01 -8.03 -7.29
CA GLN A 186 8.26 -9.29 -7.98
C GLN A 186 8.65 -9.05 -9.46
N LEU A 187 7.96 -8.13 -10.14
CA LEU A 187 8.30 -7.76 -11.51
C LEU A 187 9.69 -7.12 -11.61
N ARG A 188 10.10 -6.28 -10.66
CA ARG A 188 11.45 -5.70 -10.59
C ARG A 188 12.52 -6.77 -10.35
N LEU A 189 12.26 -7.74 -9.47
CA LEU A 189 13.14 -8.89 -9.29
C LEU A 189 13.33 -9.67 -10.61
N ILE A 190 12.21 -10.02 -11.26
CA ILE A 190 12.24 -10.83 -12.48
C ILE A 190 12.95 -10.09 -13.61
N ALA A 191 12.70 -8.78 -13.75
CA ALA A 191 13.39 -7.96 -14.76
C ALA A 191 14.90 -7.93 -14.54
N GLY A 192 15.37 -7.69 -13.32
CA GLY A 192 16.80 -7.71 -13.00
C GLY A 192 17.44 -9.09 -13.17
N ALA A 193 16.73 -10.15 -12.80
CA ALA A 193 17.20 -11.53 -13.01
C ALA A 193 17.27 -11.87 -14.50
N TYR A 194 16.27 -11.50 -15.30
CA TYR A 194 16.26 -11.72 -16.75
C TYR A 194 17.40 -10.97 -17.43
N ALA A 195 17.66 -9.73 -17.06
CA ALA A 195 18.78 -8.97 -17.60
C ALA A 195 20.15 -9.65 -17.38
N ARG A 196 20.29 -10.46 -16.31
CA ARG A 196 21.53 -11.22 -16.01
C ARG A 196 21.61 -12.58 -16.67
N LEU A 197 20.51 -13.32 -16.68
CA LEU A 197 20.54 -14.77 -16.92
C LEU A 197 19.72 -15.21 -18.14
N HIS A 198 18.93 -14.32 -18.74
CA HIS A 198 18.15 -14.50 -19.96
C HIS A 198 17.26 -15.77 -19.97
N ASP A 199 16.63 -16.14 -18.84
CA ASP A 199 15.73 -17.29 -18.77
C ASP A 199 14.35 -16.93 -19.37
N GLU A 200 13.97 -17.59 -20.46
CA GLU A 200 12.73 -17.33 -21.20
C GLU A 200 11.47 -17.55 -20.35
N ARG A 201 11.51 -18.49 -19.39
CA ARG A 201 10.39 -18.73 -18.45
C ARG A 201 10.13 -17.50 -17.59
N TRP A 202 11.17 -16.75 -17.25
CA TRP A 202 11.05 -15.51 -16.47
C TRP A 202 10.47 -14.38 -17.32
N ARG A 203 10.85 -14.32 -18.58
CA ARG A 203 10.25 -13.38 -19.54
C ARG A 203 8.74 -13.60 -19.67
N ASP A 204 8.30 -14.85 -19.80
CA ASP A 204 6.88 -15.17 -19.91
C ASP A 204 6.13 -14.86 -18.61
N ALA A 205 6.71 -15.14 -17.43
CA ALA A 205 6.15 -14.77 -16.16
C ALA A 205 6.06 -13.26 -15.96
N PHE A 206 7.11 -12.52 -16.35
CA PHE A 206 7.13 -11.06 -16.35
C PHE A 206 5.99 -10.50 -17.22
N ARG A 207 5.85 -11.00 -18.44
CA ARG A 207 4.81 -10.54 -19.38
C ARG A 207 3.40 -10.81 -18.83
N ARG A 208 3.16 -11.97 -18.21
CA ARG A 208 1.87 -12.22 -17.53
C ARG A 208 1.60 -11.22 -16.42
N GLY A 209 2.63 -10.84 -15.63
CA GLY A 209 2.49 -9.82 -14.59
C GLY A 209 2.22 -8.42 -15.15
N VAL A 210 2.83 -8.06 -16.28
CA VAL A 210 2.52 -6.81 -17.00
C VAL A 210 1.10 -6.83 -17.55
N ASP A 211 0.67 -7.94 -18.16
CA ASP A 211 -0.70 -8.10 -18.68
C ASP A 211 -1.75 -8.02 -17.55
N TYR A 212 -1.41 -8.53 -16.35
CA TYR A 212 -2.21 -8.33 -15.14
C TYR A 212 -2.38 -6.84 -14.81
N LEU A 213 -1.30 -6.04 -14.81
CA LEU A 213 -1.38 -4.60 -14.54
C LEU A 213 -2.25 -3.88 -15.59
N PHE A 214 -2.15 -4.25 -16.85
CA PHE A 214 -2.99 -3.70 -17.92
C PHE A 214 -4.46 -4.09 -17.77
N ALA A 215 -4.72 -5.35 -17.40
CA ALA A 215 -6.07 -5.82 -17.14
C ALA A 215 -6.72 -5.18 -15.91
N ALA A 216 -5.91 -4.86 -14.91
CA ALA A 216 -6.33 -4.23 -13.66
C ALA A 216 -6.63 -2.73 -13.79
N GLN A 217 -6.12 -2.06 -14.83
CA GLN A 217 -6.41 -0.65 -15.05
C GLN A 217 -7.89 -0.42 -15.32
N MET A 218 -8.49 0.47 -14.54
CA MET A 218 -9.88 0.88 -14.63
C MET A 218 -10.16 1.70 -15.90
N PRO A 219 -11.42 1.80 -16.35
CA PRO A 219 -11.82 2.67 -17.48
C PRO A 219 -11.47 4.15 -17.30
N ASN A 220 -11.31 4.62 -16.06
CA ASN A 220 -10.86 5.96 -15.75
C ASN A 220 -9.34 6.15 -15.74
N GLY A 221 -8.56 5.09 -15.98
CA GLY A 221 -7.10 5.12 -16.01
C GLY A 221 -6.40 4.81 -14.68
N CYS A 222 -7.11 4.74 -13.58
CA CYS A 222 -6.56 4.37 -12.27
C CYS A 222 -6.57 2.85 -12.02
N TRP A 223 -6.15 2.43 -10.82
CA TRP A 223 -6.17 1.04 -10.36
C TRP A 223 -6.85 0.91 -9.01
N ALA A 224 -7.53 -0.24 -8.80
CA ALA A 224 -7.97 -0.70 -7.51
C ALA A 224 -6.79 -1.22 -6.68
N GLN A 225 -6.97 -1.33 -5.37
CA GLN A 225 -5.97 -1.93 -4.48
C GLN A 225 -5.71 -3.39 -4.83
N VAL A 226 -6.74 -4.14 -5.20
CA VAL A 226 -6.70 -5.54 -5.58
C VAL A 226 -7.41 -5.77 -6.91
N PHE A 227 -6.94 -6.73 -7.69
CA PHE A 227 -7.58 -7.18 -8.91
C PHE A 227 -7.26 -8.67 -9.13
N PRO A 228 -8.23 -9.56 -9.41
CA PRO A 228 -9.66 -9.30 -9.63
C PRO A 228 -10.38 -8.67 -8.45
N LEU A 229 -11.41 -7.86 -8.75
CA LEU A 229 -12.19 -7.09 -7.77
C LEU A 229 -12.78 -7.98 -6.67
N GLN A 230 -12.70 -7.56 -5.42
CA GLN A 230 -13.15 -8.33 -4.25
C GLN A 230 -14.32 -7.70 -3.52
N GLY A 231 -14.66 -6.46 -3.85
CA GLY A 231 -15.69 -5.68 -3.16
C GLY A 231 -15.13 -4.80 -2.05
N GLY A 232 -16.00 -3.99 -1.47
CA GLY A 232 -15.63 -3.06 -0.41
C GLY A 232 -14.63 -1.99 -0.88
N TYR A 233 -13.88 -1.43 0.06
CA TYR A 233 -12.90 -0.39 -0.21
C TYR A 233 -11.72 -0.86 -1.08
N HIS A 234 -11.50 -2.17 -1.21
CA HIS A 234 -10.45 -2.72 -2.07
C HIS A 234 -10.68 -2.47 -3.55
N ASP A 235 -11.92 -2.18 -3.94
CA ASP A 235 -12.29 -1.81 -5.30
C ASP A 235 -12.17 -0.28 -5.55
N ALA A 236 -11.82 0.51 -4.54
CA ALA A 236 -11.57 1.95 -4.69
C ALA A 236 -10.27 2.20 -5.46
N VAL A 237 -10.19 3.36 -6.12
CA VAL A 237 -8.90 3.90 -6.60
C VAL A 237 -8.00 4.08 -5.41
N THR A 238 -6.77 3.55 -5.45
CA THR A 238 -5.88 3.55 -4.29
C THR A 238 -4.55 4.25 -4.54
N PHE A 239 -4.33 5.34 -3.80
CA PHE A 239 -3.02 6.00 -3.71
C PHE A 239 -2.26 5.59 -2.44
N ASN A 240 -2.96 4.93 -1.50
CA ASN A 240 -2.36 4.46 -0.25
C ASN A 240 -1.08 3.65 -0.52
N ASP A 241 -0.06 3.86 0.32
CA ASP A 241 1.24 3.19 0.24
C ASP A 241 1.89 3.25 -1.14
N ASP A 242 1.68 4.37 -1.86
CA ASP A 242 2.24 4.68 -3.19
C ASP A 242 1.82 3.70 -4.30
N ALA A 243 0.76 2.92 -4.11
CA ALA A 243 0.38 1.81 -4.98
C ALA A 243 0.33 2.21 -6.48
N ILE A 244 -0.51 3.20 -6.84
CA ILE A 244 -0.61 3.67 -8.24
C ILE A 244 0.67 4.37 -8.71
N VAL A 245 1.36 5.11 -7.83
CA VAL A 245 2.64 5.76 -8.14
C VAL A 245 3.69 4.72 -8.54
N ASN A 246 3.78 3.61 -7.79
CA ASN A 246 4.71 2.52 -8.09
C ASN A 246 4.38 1.80 -9.40
N VAL A 247 3.08 1.59 -9.69
CA VAL A 247 2.65 1.05 -10.99
C VAL A 247 3.09 1.97 -12.13
N LEU A 248 2.83 3.26 -12.03
CA LEU A 248 3.17 4.22 -13.09
C LEU A 248 4.69 4.31 -13.31
N ARG A 249 5.49 4.41 -12.25
CA ARG A 249 6.95 4.39 -12.34
C ARG A 249 7.51 3.08 -12.91
N PHE A 250 6.85 1.96 -12.64
CA PHE A 250 7.21 0.69 -13.24
C PHE A 250 6.89 0.69 -14.74
N LEU A 251 5.71 1.13 -15.15
CA LEU A 251 5.32 1.19 -16.55
C LEU A 251 6.14 2.21 -17.36
N GLN A 252 6.62 3.30 -16.76
CA GLN A 252 7.55 4.25 -17.39
C GLN A 252 8.90 3.65 -17.72
N SER A 253 9.30 2.53 -17.10
CA SER A 253 10.56 1.82 -17.40
C SER A 253 10.41 0.73 -18.48
N ALA A 254 9.39 0.82 -19.33
CA ALA A 254 9.10 -0.17 -20.39
C ALA A 254 9.92 0.07 -21.66
N ASP A 255 11.24 0.24 -21.53
CA ASP A 255 12.20 0.49 -22.59
C ASP A 255 12.88 -0.79 -23.14
N ASP A 256 13.00 -1.84 -22.35
CA ASP A 256 13.56 -3.14 -22.76
C ASP A 256 12.53 -3.94 -23.58
N THR A 257 12.59 -3.79 -24.90
CA THR A 257 11.69 -4.51 -25.81
C THR A 257 11.93 -6.03 -25.86
N ALA A 258 13.10 -6.53 -25.45
CA ALA A 258 13.36 -7.97 -25.38
C ALA A 258 12.56 -8.61 -24.24
N LEU A 259 12.54 -7.97 -23.09
CA LEU A 259 11.75 -8.41 -21.94
C LEU A 259 10.25 -8.13 -22.12
N TRP A 260 9.90 -6.88 -22.40
CA TRP A 260 8.50 -6.43 -22.50
C TRP A 260 7.78 -6.95 -23.75
N GLY A 261 8.45 -6.95 -24.89
CA GLY A 261 7.85 -7.03 -26.21
C GLY A 261 7.32 -5.66 -26.68
N ARG A 262 7.49 -5.38 -27.98
CA ARG A 262 7.14 -4.07 -28.57
C ARG A 262 5.71 -3.62 -28.28
N GLU A 263 4.76 -4.52 -28.37
CA GLU A 263 3.35 -4.22 -28.11
C GLU A 263 3.13 -3.74 -26.68
N ARG A 264 3.68 -4.44 -25.66
CA ARG A 264 3.54 -4.07 -24.25
C ARG A 264 4.26 -2.77 -23.92
N SER A 265 5.43 -2.51 -24.51
CA SER A 265 6.11 -1.22 -24.34
C SER A 265 5.28 -0.06 -24.88
N THR A 266 4.66 -0.21 -26.04
CA THR A 266 3.74 0.79 -26.60
C THR A 266 2.50 0.97 -25.71
N MET A 267 1.90 -0.14 -25.25
CA MET A 267 0.74 -0.09 -24.33
C MET A 267 1.10 0.57 -23.00
N ALA A 268 2.29 0.29 -22.44
CA ALA A 268 2.73 0.88 -21.18
C ALA A 268 2.69 2.40 -21.22
N SER A 269 3.20 3.01 -22.30
CA SER A 269 3.16 4.47 -22.48
C SER A 269 1.74 5.02 -22.49
N ALA A 270 0.79 4.36 -23.17
CA ALA A 270 -0.62 4.74 -23.18
C ALA A 270 -1.24 4.59 -21.77
N ARG A 271 -0.93 3.49 -21.07
CA ARG A 271 -1.42 3.24 -19.70
C ARG A 271 -0.91 4.27 -18.68
N VAL A 272 0.36 4.71 -18.85
CA VAL A 272 0.93 5.81 -18.04
C VAL A 272 0.18 7.12 -18.31
N ALA A 273 -0.08 7.46 -19.56
CA ALA A 273 -0.82 8.68 -19.92
C ALA A 273 -2.24 8.67 -19.31
N ASP A 274 -2.96 7.54 -19.40
CA ASP A 274 -4.27 7.35 -18.79
C ASP A 274 -4.21 7.48 -17.27
N GLY A 275 -3.19 6.91 -16.63
CA GLY A 275 -2.98 6.95 -15.18
C GLY A 275 -2.68 8.37 -14.67
N ILE A 276 -1.82 9.12 -15.35
CA ILE A 276 -1.58 10.54 -15.05
C ILE A 276 -2.88 11.32 -15.24
N GLY A 277 -3.64 11.06 -16.30
CA GLY A 277 -4.96 11.68 -16.51
C GLY A 277 -5.93 11.38 -15.36
N CYS A 278 -5.92 10.16 -14.81
CA CYS A 278 -6.73 9.82 -13.64
C CYS A 278 -6.28 10.59 -12.40
N ILE A 279 -4.98 10.66 -12.12
CA ILE A 279 -4.41 11.44 -11.01
C ILE A 279 -4.89 12.90 -11.08
N LEU A 280 -4.78 13.55 -12.24
CA LEU A 280 -5.19 14.94 -12.40
C LEU A 280 -6.70 15.13 -12.15
N ARG A 281 -7.55 14.20 -12.59
CA ARG A 281 -9.00 14.26 -12.36
C ARG A 281 -9.41 13.97 -10.91
N SER A 282 -8.61 13.17 -10.17
CA SER A 282 -8.88 12.84 -8.77
C SER A 282 -8.35 13.87 -7.77
N GLN A 283 -7.59 14.89 -8.24
CA GLN A 283 -7.14 15.96 -7.35
C GLN A 283 -8.34 16.69 -6.75
N ALA A 284 -8.42 16.71 -5.43
CA ALA A 284 -9.60 17.22 -4.74
C ALA A 284 -9.71 18.75 -4.83
N ARG A 285 -10.96 19.22 -4.83
CA ARG A 285 -11.29 20.64 -4.67
C ARG A 285 -11.97 20.86 -3.33
N VAL A 286 -11.41 21.75 -2.53
CA VAL A 286 -11.96 22.14 -1.24
C VAL A 286 -12.29 23.63 -1.32
N HIS A 287 -13.51 24.01 -0.99
CA HIS A 287 -14.02 25.40 -1.13
C HIS A 287 -13.72 26.03 -2.51
N GLY A 288 -13.89 25.23 -3.57
CA GLY A 288 -13.64 25.63 -4.96
C GLY A 288 -12.17 25.70 -5.39
N ARG A 289 -11.22 25.54 -4.47
CA ARG A 289 -9.77 25.55 -4.75
C ARG A 289 -9.23 24.15 -4.98
N LEU A 290 -8.35 24.01 -5.95
CA LEU A 290 -7.61 22.78 -6.19
C LEU A 290 -6.61 22.56 -5.04
N THR A 291 -6.54 21.33 -4.53
CA THR A 291 -5.75 20.98 -3.33
C THR A 291 -4.76 19.83 -3.62
N VAL A 292 -4.87 18.76 -2.88
CA VAL A 292 -4.09 17.52 -2.99
C VAL A 292 -5.04 16.32 -3.15
N TRP A 293 -4.56 15.11 -2.95
CA TRP A 293 -5.30 13.87 -3.17
C TRP A 293 -5.67 13.21 -1.84
N ALA A 294 -6.72 12.40 -1.86
CA ALA A 294 -7.03 11.47 -0.78
C ALA A 294 -6.24 10.16 -0.94
N GLN A 295 -6.25 9.32 0.10
CA GLN A 295 -5.64 7.99 0.03
C GLN A 295 -6.40 7.05 -0.91
N GLN A 296 -7.72 7.14 -0.89
CA GLN A 296 -8.61 6.40 -1.78
C GLN A 296 -9.64 7.35 -2.40
N HIS A 297 -10.10 6.96 -3.59
CA HIS A 297 -11.17 7.66 -4.30
C HIS A 297 -12.22 6.70 -4.83
N ASP A 298 -13.45 7.16 -4.88
CA ASP A 298 -14.53 6.43 -5.52
C ASP A 298 -14.20 6.18 -7.01
N PRO A 299 -14.32 4.94 -7.49
CA PRO A 299 -13.88 4.61 -8.85
C PRO A 299 -14.71 5.27 -9.95
N LEU A 300 -15.97 5.62 -9.70
CA LEU A 300 -16.86 6.15 -10.73
C LEU A 300 -16.83 7.67 -10.84
N ASN A 301 -16.72 8.38 -9.73
CA ASN A 301 -16.75 9.85 -9.70
C ASN A 301 -15.45 10.51 -9.20
N LEU A 302 -14.49 9.72 -8.77
CA LEU A 302 -13.18 10.13 -8.25
C LEU A 302 -13.26 11.03 -6.99
N ALA A 303 -14.38 11.07 -6.30
CA ALA A 303 -14.45 11.74 -5.00
C ALA A 303 -13.62 11.01 -3.94
N PRO A 304 -13.04 11.73 -2.95
CA PRO A 304 -12.38 11.11 -1.80
C PRO A 304 -13.27 10.06 -1.13
N ALA A 305 -12.71 8.89 -0.83
CA ALA A 305 -13.41 7.76 -0.24
C ALA A 305 -12.69 7.23 1.00
N SER A 306 -13.45 6.55 1.87
CA SER A 306 -12.88 5.81 3.00
C SER A 306 -12.29 4.47 2.55
N ALA A 307 -11.37 3.93 3.38
CA ALA A 307 -10.94 2.55 3.28
C ALA A 307 -11.33 1.77 4.55
N ARG A 308 -10.37 1.46 5.43
CA ARG A 308 -10.70 0.90 6.74
C ARG A 308 -11.48 1.92 7.57
N SER A 309 -12.22 1.49 8.56
CA SER A 309 -13.10 2.38 9.34
C SER A 309 -12.40 3.63 9.89
N TYR A 310 -11.12 3.54 10.23
CA TYR A 310 -10.32 4.66 10.72
C TYR A 310 -9.62 5.48 9.60
N GLU A 311 -9.72 5.07 8.36
CA GLU A 311 -9.23 5.79 7.17
C GLU A 311 -10.40 6.54 6.52
N LEU A 312 -10.73 7.66 7.14
CA LEU A 312 -11.82 8.51 6.71
C LEU A 312 -11.52 9.20 5.37
N PRO A 313 -12.55 9.60 4.60
CA PRO A 313 -12.35 10.45 3.44
C PRO A 313 -11.67 11.75 3.88
N GLY A 314 -10.52 12.04 3.31
CA GLY A 314 -9.73 13.23 3.67
C GLY A 314 -8.54 13.43 2.76
N LEU A 315 -8.02 14.65 2.70
CA LEU A 315 -6.80 14.96 1.96
C LEU A 315 -5.60 14.31 2.64
N SER A 316 -4.76 13.62 1.87
CA SER A 316 -3.59 12.92 2.41
C SER A 316 -2.30 13.70 2.16
N GLY A 317 -1.58 14.01 3.25
CA GLY A 317 -0.28 14.68 3.15
C GLY A 317 0.80 13.77 2.56
N ARG A 318 0.85 12.51 2.97
CA ARG A 318 1.92 11.57 2.58
C ARG A 318 1.79 11.14 1.11
N GLU A 319 0.68 10.57 0.75
CA GLU A 319 0.42 10.01 -0.58
C GLU A 319 0.47 11.11 -1.64
N SER A 320 -0.03 12.30 -1.31
CA SER A 320 0.03 13.46 -2.22
C SER A 320 1.45 13.95 -2.48
N ALA A 321 2.38 13.80 -1.54
CA ALA A 321 3.78 14.13 -1.76
C ALA A 321 4.43 13.23 -2.81
N SER A 322 4.13 11.93 -2.77
CA SER A 322 4.59 10.96 -3.78
C SER A 322 3.98 11.21 -5.15
N ILE A 323 2.67 11.52 -5.20
CA ILE A 323 1.99 11.90 -6.44
C ILE A 323 2.61 13.16 -7.04
N MET A 324 2.82 14.19 -6.23
CA MET A 324 3.41 15.45 -6.68
C MET A 324 4.81 15.22 -7.27
N ARG A 325 5.64 14.37 -6.67
CA ARG A 325 6.96 14.03 -7.21
C ARG A 325 6.85 13.28 -8.55
N LEU A 326 5.94 12.31 -8.66
CA LEU A 326 5.68 11.62 -9.94
C LEU A 326 5.28 12.60 -11.05
N LEU A 327 4.41 13.56 -10.74
CA LEU A 327 3.98 14.56 -11.73
C LEU A 327 5.13 15.49 -12.15
N MET A 328 6.02 15.84 -11.23
CA MET A 328 7.20 16.67 -11.54
C MET A 328 8.26 15.93 -12.39
N ASP A 329 8.24 14.59 -12.40
CA ASP A 329 9.13 13.77 -13.24
C ASP A 329 8.67 13.69 -14.70
N VAL A 330 7.49 14.25 -15.06
CA VAL A 330 7.01 14.31 -16.46
C VAL A 330 7.81 15.37 -17.25
N GLU A 331 8.52 14.94 -18.29
CA GLU A 331 9.45 15.79 -19.06
C GLU A 331 8.76 16.98 -19.71
N THR A 332 7.59 16.75 -20.34
CA THR A 332 6.81 17.78 -21.03
C THR A 332 5.40 17.91 -20.41
N PRO A 333 5.31 18.58 -19.25
CA PRO A 333 4.04 18.67 -18.55
C PRO A 333 3.07 19.63 -19.28
N ARG A 334 1.81 19.22 -19.40
CA ARG A 334 0.71 20.10 -19.87
C ARG A 334 0.35 21.12 -18.78
N ASP A 335 -0.26 22.24 -19.18
CA ASP A 335 -0.68 23.31 -18.25
C ASP A 335 -1.53 22.80 -17.07
N SER A 336 -2.42 21.82 -17.31
CA SER A 336 -3.22 21.20 -16.24
C SER A 336 -2.38 20.46 -15.22
N LEU A 337 -1.30 19.79 -15.62
CA LEU A 337 -0.35 19.15 -14.72
C LEU A 337 0.46 20.21 -13.97
N VAL A 338 0.92 21.25 -14.67
CA VAL A 338 1.65 22.37 -14.05
C VAL A 338 0.77 23.01 -12.97
N ALA A 339 -0.49 23.32 -13.27
CA ALA A 339 -1.43 23.86 -12.30
C ALA A 339 -1.69 22.93 -11.12
N ALA A 340 -1.78 21.62 -11.36
CA ALA A 340 -1.97 20.61 -10.31
C ALA A 340 -0.81 20.56 -9.32
N VAL A 341 0.44 20.61 -9.80
CA VAL A 341 1.65 20.61 -8.97
C VAL A 341 1.75 21.88 -8.15
N HIS A 342 1.50 23.06 -8.76
CA HIS A 342 1.49 24.34 -8.03
C HIS A 342 0.43 24.36 -6.94
N ALA A 343 -0.79 23.91 -7.23
CA ALA A 343 -1.87 23.85 -6.24
C ALA A 343 -1.52 22.94 -5.06
N ALA A 344 -0.90 21.79 -5.33
CA ALA A 344 -0.43 20.88 -4.28
C ALA A 344 0.67 21.51 -3.42
N ALA A 345 1.63 22.22 -4.03
CA ALA A 345 2.69 22.91 -3.29
C ALA A 345 2.14 24.03 -2.40
N ASP A 346 1.17 24.80 -2.90
CA ASP A 346 0.52 25.84 -2.12
C ASP A 346 -0.27 25.27 -0.95
N TRP A 347 -1.00 24.16 -1.18
CA TRP A 347 -1.69 23.46 -0.11
C TRP A 347 -0.71 22.94 0.96
N PHE A 348 0.41 22.32 0.58
CA PHE A 348 1.42 21.87 1.52
C PHE A 348 1.99 23.00 2.37
N ARG A 349 2.31 24.15 1.75
CA ARG A 349 2.83 25.32 2.48
C ARG A 349 1.81 25.89 3.48
N ALA A 350 0.52 25.84 3.12
CA ALA A 350 -0.55 26.32 4.00
C ALA A 350 -0.80 25.40 5.20
N HIS A 351 -0.57 24.09 5.05
CA HIS A 351 -0.90 23.06 6.05
C HIS A 351 0.32 22.50 6.80
N GLU A 352 1.45 23.14 6.68
CA GLU A 352 2.65 22.73 7.39
C GLU A 352 2.55 23.00 8.89
N ILE A 353 2.90 22.00 9.71
CA ILE A 353 2.95 22.07 11.17
C ILE A 353 4.41 22.20 11.57
N ARG A 354 4.76 23.33 12.25
CA ARG A 354 6.12 23.65 12.70
C ARG A 354 6.22 23.65 14.21
N GLY A 355 7.42 23.38 14.73
CA GLY A 355 7.71 23.46 16.17
C GLY A 355 7.29 22.22 16.95
N TYR A 356 7.03 21.10 16.26
CA TYR A 356 6.62 19.83 16.88
C TYR A 356 7.29 18.62 16.23
N ASP A 357 7.57 17.61 17.07
CA ASP A 357 7.82 16.25 16.64
C ASP A 357 6.56 15.39 16.84
N TYR A 358 6.37 14.39 15.97
CA TYR A 358 5.37 13.38 16.17
C TYR A 358 5.96 12.17 16.89
N VAL A 359 5.42 11.85 18.05
CA VAL A 359 5.77 10.67 18.84
C VAL A 359 4.52 9.80 18.99
N PRO A 360 4.50 8.58 18.44
CA PRO A 360 3.39 7.65 18.66
C PRO A 360 3.07 7.54 20.14
N LEU A 361 1.81 7.40 20.52
CA LEU A 361 1.24 7.47 21.88
C LEU A 361 1.14 8.86 22.49
N LYS A 362 2.08 9.77 22.21
CA LYS A 362 2.07 11.14 22.76
C LYS A 362 1.47 12.18 21.81
N GLY A 363 1.38 11.89 20.52
CA GLY A 363 0.96 12.87 19.51
C GLY A 363 2.05 13.88 19.18
N LEU A 364 1.68 15.15 19.09
CA LEU A 364 2.61 16.25 18.82
C LEU A 364 3.31 16.70 20.11
N VAL A 365 4.64 16.60 20.11
CA VAL A 365 5.51 17.04 21.21
C VAL A 365 6.25 18.29 20.78
N ALA A 366 6.19 19.35 21.59
CA ALA A 366 6.84 20.62 21.28
C ALA A 366 8.36 20.45 21.10
N ASN A 367 8.87 20.89 19.94
CA ASN A 367 10.27 20.97 19.59
C ASN A 367 10.50 22.11 18.59
N PRO A 368 10.93 23.32 19.03
CA PRO A 368 11.12 24.46 18.13
C PRO A 368 12.11 24.23 16.98
N LYS A 369 12.97 23.22 17.10
CA LYS A 369 13.98 22.85 16.07
C LYS A 369 13.48 21.74 15.14
N ALA A 370 12.27 21.21 15.36
CA ALA A 370 11.72 20.13 14.55
C ALA A 370 11.52 20.56 13.08
N GLN A 371 11.81 19.64 12.16
CA GLN A 371 11.46 19.81 10.76
C GLN A 371 9.93 19.84 10.60
N PRO A 372 9.41 20.55 9.59
CA PRO A 372 7.98 20.59 9.32
C PRO A 372 7.39 19.20 9.16
N LEU A 373 6.14 19.03 9.57
CA LEU A 373 5.35 17.81 9.38
C LEU A 373 3.93 18.16 8.95
N TRP A 374 3.21 17.18 8.44
CA TRP A 374 1.84 17.29 7.95
C TRP A 374 0.98 16.18 8.53
N ALA A 375 -0.31 16.48 8.74
CA ALA A 375 -1.28 15.47 9.09
C ALA A 375 -1.42 14.44 7.95
N ARG A 376 -1.63 13.18 8.32
CA ARG A 376 -1.92 12.15 7.34
C ARG A 376 -3.24 12.37 6.65
N LEU A 377 -4.26 12.75 7.40
CA LEU A 377 -5.59 13.06 6.88
C LEU A 377 -6.02 14.47 7.32
N THR A 378 -6.53 15.25 6.35
CA THR A 378 -7.13 16.56 6.56
C THR A 378 -8.57 16.55 6.07
N ASP A 379 -9.46 17.10 6.88
CA ASP A 379 -10.90 17.14 6.62
C ASP A 379 -11.24 17.99 5.39
N LEU A 380 -12.14 17.50 4.57
CA LEU A 380 -12.59 18.15 3.33
C LEU A 380 -13.49 19.40 3.57
N GLU A 381 -14.09 19.49 4.77
CA GLU A 381 -15.02 20.59 5.10
C GLU A 381 -14.36 21.66 5.97
N THR A 382 -13.61 21.23 6.99
CA THR A 382 -13.06 22.12 8.00
C THR A 382 -11.59 22.43 7.80
N ASP A 383 -10.93 21.74 6.85
CA ASP A 383 -9.51 21.90 6.54
C ASP A 383 -8.59 21.62 7.76
N ARG A 384 -9.08 20.80 8.73
CA ARG A 384 -8.39 20.43 9.96
C ARG A 384 -7.87 19.00 9.91
N PRO A 385 -6.76 18.64 10.60
CA PRO A 385 -6.38 17.26 10.80
C PRO A 385 -7.54 16.45 11.39
N ILE A 386 -7.73 15.24 10.86
CA ILE A 386 -8.73 14.30 11.35
C ILE A 386 -8.10 12.98 11.72
N PHE A 387 -8.71 12.34 12.70
CA PHE A 387 -8.32 11.06 13.25
C PHE A 387 -9.55 10.19 13.41
N ALA A 388 -9.38 8.88 13.51
CA ALA A 388 -10.45 7.96 13.91
C ALA A 388 -9.89 6.70 14.58
N ASN A 389 -10.68 6.13 15.46
CA ASN A 389 -10.50 4.77 15.95
C ASN A 389 -11.17 3.77 15.00
N ARG A 390 -11.11 2.47 15.34
CA ARG A 390 -11.79 1.42 14.56
C ARG A 390 -13.31 1.51 14.52
N ASP A 391 -13.91 2.33 15.38
CA ASP A 391 -15.34 2.68 15.36
C ASP A 391 -15.74 3.58 14.19
N GLY A 392 -14.74 4.19 13.49
CA GLY A 392 -14.96 5.08 12.36
C GLY A 392 -15.46 6.48 12.72
N VAL A 393 -15.49 6.83 14.00
CA VAL A 393 -15.92 8.16 14.46
C VAL A 393 -14.86 9.20 14.17
N LYS A 394 -15.23 10.27 13.44
CA LYS A 394 -14.35 11.40 13.14
C LYS A 394 -13.95 12.16 14.39
N LEU A 395 -12.66 12.34 14.62
CA LEU A 395 -12.08 13.09 15.73
C LEU A 395 -11.18 14.20 15.16
N TYR A 396 -11.15 15.35 15.86
CA TYR A 396 -10.24 16.46 15.57
C TYR A 396 -9.12 16.61 16.60
N ASP A 397 -9.11 15.72 17.59
CA ASP A 397 -8.17 15.72 18.70
C ASP A 397 -7.46 14.35 18.75
N TYR A 398 -6.15 14.37 18.58
CA TYR A 398 -5.31 13.17 18.65
C TYR A 398 -5.41 12.47 20.00
N GLU A 399 -5.57 13.22 21.09
CA GLU A 399 -5.64 12.69 22.48
C GLU A 399 -6.85 11.78 22.68
N ARG A 400 -7.89 11.92 21.87
CA ARG A 400 -9.09 11.08 21.91
C ARG A 400 -8.92 9.74 21.18
N LEU A 401 -7.79 9.52 20.48
CA LEU A 401 -7.48 8.20 19.94
C LEU A 401 -7.21 7.21 21.06
N THR A 402 -7.72 6.00 20.92
CA THR A 402 -7.55 4.90 21.87
C THR A 402 -6.83 3.72 21.24
N ASP A 403 -7.45 3.03 20.29
CA ASP A 403 -6.97 1.78 19.69
C ASP A 403 -6.09 2.00 18.44
N ARG A 404 -5.96 3.23 17.95
CA ARG A 404 -5.17 3.59 16.75
C ARG A 404 -4.06 4.62 16.99
N ARG A 405 -3.65 4.83 18.23
CA ARG A 405 -2.46 5.67 18.54
C ARG A 405 -1.16 5.09 18.00
N THR A 406 -1.08 3.78 17.86
CA THR A 406 0.06 3.06 17.28
C THR A 406 -0.37 2.24 16.08
N GLY A 407 0.59 1.83 15.25
CA GLY A 407 0.34 1.03 14.05
C GLY A 407 -0.32 1.79 12.90
N TYR A 408 -0.37 3.13 12.99
CA TYR A 408 -0.77 4.03 11.91
C TYR A 408 -0.05 5.37 12.07
N GLY A 409 0.59 5.84 11.00
CA GLY A 409 1.34 7.10 11.02
C GLY A 409 0.42 8.29 10.77
N TRP A 410 -0.03 8.97 11.82
CA TRP A 410 -0.96 10.09 11.71
C TRP A 410 -0.34 11.39 11.23
N TYR A 411 0.98 11.48 11.25
CA TYR A 411 1.75 12.61 10.73
C TYR A 411 2.97 12.12 9.96
N SER A 412 3.39 12.89 8.98
CA SER A 412 4.54 12.56 8.14
C SER A 412 5.36 13.78 7.74
N ARG A 413 6.56 13.55 7.22
CA ARG A 413 7.48 14.60 6.75
C ARG A 413 7.75 14.53 5.24
N GLU A 414 7.15 13.58 4.54
CA GLU A 414 7.34 13.37 3.10
C GLU A 414 7.07 14.61 2.25
N PRO A 415 6.08 15.48 2.59
CA PRO A 415 5.88 16.71 1.84
C PRO A 415 7.07 17.67 1.83
N ALA A 416 7.93 17.66 2.87
CA ALA A 416 9.12 18.50 2.88
C ALA A 416 10.06 18.18 1.70
N ALA A 417 10.32 16.89 1.43
CA ALA A 417 11.15 16.48 0.30
C ALA A 417 10.51 16.81 -1.06
N ALA A 418 9.19 16.71 -1.16
CA ALA A 418 8.47 17.10 -2.37
C ALA A 418 8.56 18.62 -2.63
N LEU A 419 8.47 19.44 -1.57
CA LEU A 419 8.62 20.89 -1.67
C LEU A 419 10.04 21.32 -2.06
N VAL A 420 11.10 20.63 -1.57
CA VAL A 420 12.47 20.88 -2.00
C VAL A 420 12.63 20.63 -3.51
N HIS A 421 12.10 19.53 -4.01
CA HIS A 421 12.10 19.24 -5.45
C HIS A 421 11.29 20.28 -6.24
N TYR A 422 10.14 20.69 -5.71
CA TYR A 422 9.28 21.70 -6.32
C TYR A 422 9.98 23.06 -6.49
N GLU A 423 10.84 23.50 -5.58
CA GLU A 423 11.56 24.79 -5.71
C GLU A 423 12.43 24.85 -6.97
N GLN A 424 13.01 23.75 -7.40
CA GLN A 424 13.76 23.67 -8.65
C GLN A 424 12.84 23.53 -9.86
N TRP A 425 11.81 22.71 -9.73
CA TRP A 425 10.85 22.41 -10.79
C TRP A 425 10.04 23.65 -11.19
N SER A 426 9.54 24.42 -10.23
CA SER A 426 8.68 25.58 -10.45
C SER A 426 9.37 26.73 -11.23
N ARG A 427 10.70 26.85 -11.11
CA ARG A 427 11.48 27.81 -11.90
C ARG A 427 11.45 27.51 -13.39
N ARG A 428 11.34 26.24 -13.77
CA ARG A 428 11.27 25.76 -15.16
C ARG A 428 9.83 25.73 -15.68
N HIS A 429 8.86 25.65 -14.80
CA HIS A 429 7.44 25.53 -15.12
C HIS A 429 6.60 26.57 -14.34
N PRO A 430 6.73 27.87 -14.67
CA PRO A 430 5.92 28.91 -14.02
C PRO A 430 4.44 28.73 -14.40
N LEU A 431 3.55 29.17 -13.51
CA LEU A 431 2.12 29.29 -13.85
C LEU A 431 1.94 30.34 -14.95
N SER A 432 1.16 30.01 -15.97
CA SER A 432 0.71 30.97 -16.96
C SER A 432 -0.05 32.09 -16.26
N SER A 433 0.23 33.35 -16.63
CA SER A 433 -0.38 34.56 -16.03
C SER A 433 -1.92 34.45 -16.08
N GLY A 434 -2.56 34.30 -14.93
CA GLY A 434 -4.02 34.23 -14.78
C GLY A 434 -4.52 33.13 -13.81
N ILE A 435 -3.68 32.19 -13.38
CA ILE A 435 -4.08 31.03 -12.54
C ILE A 435 -3.51 31.12 -11.11
N HIS A 436 -3.29 32.30 -10.57
CA HIS A 436 -2.90 32.43 -9.17
C HIS A 436 -4.11 32.22 -8.23
N GLN A 437 -4.25 31.00 -7.71
CA GLN A 437 -5.12 30.73 -6.56
C GLN A 437 -4.25 30.65 -5.29
N GLY A 438 -3.71 31.80 -4.85
CA GLY A 438 -2.93 31.83 -3.62
C GLY A 438 -3.72 31.34 -2.41
N TRP A 439 -3.26 30.31 -1.74
CA TRP A 439 -3.68 29.98 -0.40
C TRP A 439 -3.14 31.04 0.55
N THR A 440 -4.00 31.95 0.99
CA THR A 440 -3.67 32.74 2.18
C THR A 440 -3.77 31.81 3.37
N ARG A 441 -2.72 31.70 4.19
CA ARG A 441 -2.77 30.99 5.47
C ARG A 441 -4.09 31.37 6.15
N PRO A 442 -4.93 30.39 6.56
CA PRO A 442 -6.04 30.72 7.45
C PRO A 442 -5.43 31.37 8.67
N ALA A 443 -5.80 32.63 8.93
CA ALA A 443 -5.30 33.38 10.06
C ALA A 443 -5.56 32.58 11.34
N ARG A 444 -4.49 32.07 11.96
CA ARG A 444 -4.43 31.59 13.34
C ARG A 444 -5.37 30.45 13.79
N PHE A 445 -5.64 29.41 12.98
CA PHE A 445 -6.49 28.30 13.44
C PHE A 445 -5.74 27.08 13.99
N TRP A 446 -4.42 27.06 14.02
CA TRP A 446 -3.61 25.91 14.44
C TRP A 446 -2.69 26.16 15.65
N ALA A 447 -3.19 26.89 16.66
CA ALA A 447 -2.65 26.68 17.98
C ALA A 447 -3.41 25.48 18.59
N PRO A 448 -2.75 24.37 18.98
CA PRO A 448 -3.42 23.35 19.77
C PRO A 448 -3.99 24.05 21.00
N VAL A 449 -5.30 23.93 21.21
CA VAL A 449 -5.92 24.33 22.47
C VAL A 449 -5.49 23.31 23.52
N TRP A 450 -4.36 23.54 24.14
CA TRP A 450 -3.97 22.80 25.34
C TRP A 450 -4.77 23.32 26.52
N PRO A 451 -5.33 22.43 27.36
CA PRO A 451 -5.70 22.87 28.70
C PRO A 451 -4.42 23.38 29.37
N ARG A 452 -4.44 24.63 29.80
CA ARG A 452 -3.38 25.18 30.67
C ARG A 452 -3.19 24.20 31.82
N SER A 453 -1.99 23.61 31.93
CA SER A 453 -1.61 22.83 33.09
C SER A 453 -1.91 23.68 34.31
N ALA A 454 -2.83 23.26 35.14
CA ALA A 454 -3.00 23.80 36.47
C ALA A 454 -1.69 23.54 37.22
N THR A 455 -0.90 24.59 37.35
CA THR A 455 0.16 24.65 38.36
C THR A 455 -0.47 24.49 39.73
N ARG A 456 -0.21 23.37 40.41
CA ARG A 456 -0.05 23.25 41.87
C ARG A 456 0.99 22.19 42.15
#